data_a12e16553584790f66270d24c294b57c
#
_entry.id   a12e16553584790f66270d24c294b57c
#
_cell.length_a   1.000
_cell.length_b   1.000
_cell.length_c   1.000
_cell.angle_alpha   90.00
_cell.angle_beta   90.00
_cell.angle_gamma   90.00
#
_symmetry.space_group_name_H-M   'P 1'
#
loop_
_entity.id
_entity.type
_entity.pdbx_description
1 polymer ?
#
loop_
_entity_poly.entity_id
_entity_poly.type
_entity_poly.pdbx_seq_one_letter_code
_entity_poly.pdbx_strand_id
1 'polypeptide(L)'
;MSAAFKEDLFPAEKHIINHDIMHCTADSVVGNHLYSGRALGISEPWDLIQLNPQLEPLWDAISAHYRRIGLTHSSSVIWDLDRGHLGRHIGYKPSVFFFGMDEYRVWGDHKWLEAVRYVNSKNNFMSIAEELGVDVPLTRCFNSVREISIEEIDALVYPCYLKAAVSVAGVGIYRCEDRKAFLQAVAGFDDDVPVQIQEEVITDTFLNMQYQVVGNRLVRLAASEQILEGFAHQGNRVPACHAPWESVDPLAYWLLERGIRGIFAFDIAVIETRSGPRFSAIECNPRFNGASYPTLIANKLGISRWSAVTMRTVHRHLGTIDLTGIEYDPQTGEGVILVNWGTVLVGKLVVLLAGSREVQDALFVELASRL
;
A
#
# COMPACT_ATOMS: atom_id res chain seq x y z
N MET A 1 -19.58 -24.50 2.06
CA MET A 1 -20.06 -24.40 3.46
C MET A 1 -19.82 -22.97 3.90
N SER A 2 -20.90 -22.19 4.02
CA SER A 2 -20.85 -20.78 4.44
C SER A 2 -20.49 -20.76 5.93
N ALA A 3 -19.31 -20.27 6.26
CA ALA A 3 -18.95 -19.93 7.63
C ALA A 3 -19.57 -18.56 7.91
N ALA A 4 -20.77 -18.54 8.47
CA ALA A 4 -21.32 -17.40 9.14
C ALA A 4 -20.35 -17.01 10.26
N PHE A 5 -19.60 -15.91 10.09
CA PHE A 5 -18.91 -15.27 11.20
C PHE A 5 -19.98 -14.82 12.19
N LYS A 6 -19.99 -15.47 13.37
CA LYS A 6 -20.77 -15.01 14.51
C LYS A 6 -20.38 -13.56 14.76
N GLU A 7 -21.39 -12.68 14.82
CA GLU A 7 -21.27 -11.34 15.39
C GLU A 7 -20.61 -11.49 16.76
N ASP A 8 -19.36 -11.01 16.87
CA ASP A 8 -18.62 -11.02 18.11
C ASP A 8 -19.33 -10.05 19.07
N LEU A 9 -19.54 -10.49 20.31
CA LEU A 9 -20.16 -9.79 21.45
C LEU A 9 -19.42 -8.52 21.91
N PHE A 10 -18.52 -7.96 21.11
CA PHE A 10 -17.83 -6.71 21.39
C PHE A 10 -18.40 -5.59 20.52
N PRO A 11 -18.65 -4.41 21.09
CA PRO A 11 -19.06 -3.26 20.29
C PRO A 11 -18.02 -3.01 19.20
N ALA A 12 -18.49 -2.77 17.97
CA ALA A 12 -17.64 -2.46 16.84
C ALA A 12 -16.71 -1.30 17.21
N GLU A 13 -15.41 -1.46 17.00
CA GLU A 13 -14.44 -0.39 17.25
C GLU A 13 -14.74 0.77 16.33
N LYS A 14 -14.78 1.98 16.89
CA LYS A 14 -14.94 3.22 16.12
C LYS A 14 -13.58 3.80 15.82
N HIS A 15 -13.38 4.22 14.58
CA HIS A 15 -12.14 4.83 14.17
C HIS A 15 -12.34 6.29 13.77
N ILE A 16 -11.33 7.10 14.07
CA ILE A 16 -11.11 8.37 13.40
C ILE A 16 -10.04 8.13 12.32
N ILE A 17 -10.44 8.33 11.07
CA ILE A 17 -9.65 7.94 9.91
C ILE A 17 -9.00 9.20 9.32
N ASN A 18 -7.67 9.25 9.33
CA ASN A 18 -6.89 10.29 8.67
C ASN A 18 -5.82 9.62 7.79
N HIS A 19 -6.14 9.43 6.51
CA HIS A 19 -5.21 8.82 5.54
C HIS A 19 -4.58 9.87 4.62
N ASP A 20 -4.28 11.04 5.17
CA ASP A 20 -3.40 12.00 4.53
C ASP A 20 -1.98 11.44 4.41
N ILE A 21 -1.33 11.65 3.25
CA ILE A 21 0.00 11.12 2.94
C ILE A 21 1.07 12.21 2.81
N MET A 22 0.72 13.48 2.98
CA MET A 22 1.62 14.60 2.71
C MET A 22 2.95 14.54 3.47
N HIS A 23 2.94 13.95 4.69
CA HIS A 23 4.13 13.82 5.53
C HIS A 23 4.98 12.57 5.25
N CYS A 24 4.52 11.67 4.38
CA CYS A 24 5.19 10.41 4.08
C CYS A 24 5.21 10.09 2.58
N THR A 25 5.16 11.11 1.74
CA THR A 25 5.25 11.00 0.29
C THR A 25 6.17 12.10 -0.27
N ALA A 26 6.62 11.92 -1.51
CA ALA A 26 7.41 12.94 -2.20
C ALA A 26 6.49 13.97 -2.87
N ASP A 27 6.95 15.23 -2.96
CA ASP A 27 6.22 16.32 -3.62
C ASP A 27 5.96 16.04 -5.11
N SER A 28 6.77 15.19 -5.72
CA SER A 28 6.62 14.75 -7.12
C SER A 28 5.40 13.87 -7.37
N VAL A 29 4.74 13.35 -6.32
CA VAL A 29 3.53 12.52 -6.48
C VAL A 29 2.34 13.44 -6.77
N VAL A 30 1.90 13.47 -8.02
CA VAL A 30 0.80 14.32 -8.48
C VAL A 30 -0.49 14.00 -7.73
N GLY A 31 -1.07 15.03 -7.10
CA GLY A 31 -2.33 14.94 -6.38
C GLY A 31 -2.25 14.24 -5.02
N ASN A 32 -1.05 14.11 -4.43
CA ASN A 32 -0.83 13.45 -3.13
C ASN A 32 -1.73 14.00 -2.01
N HIS A 33 -2.01 15.32 -1.99
CA HIS A 33 -2.91 15.99 -1.04
C HIS A 33 -4.38 15.55 -1.15
N LEU A 34 -4.76 14.86 -2.24
CA LEU A 34 -6.13 14.38 -2.47
C LEU A 34 -6.32 12.91 -2.07
N TYR A 35 -5.25 12.25 -1.62
CA TYR A 35 -5.28 10.80 -1.33
C TYR A 35 -6.12 10.43 -0.10
N SER A 36 -6.45 11.38 0.77
CA SER A 36 -7.36 11.12 1.91
C SER A 36 -8.71 10.54 1.45
N GLY A 37 -9.19 10.92 0.26
CA GLY A 37 -10.46 10.46 -0.30
C GLY A 37 -10.59 8.94 -0.45
N ARG A 38 -9.46 8.24 -0.71
CA ARG A 38 -9.49 6.77 -0.88
C ARG A 38 -9.90 6.02 0.38
N ALA A 39 -9.77 6.64 1.55
CA ALA A 39 -10.15 6.03 2.82
C ALA A 39 -11.67 5.97 3.03
N LEU A 40 -12.47 6.71 2.26
CA LEU A 40 -13.93 6.68 2.39
C LEU A 40 -14.50 5.29 2.18
N GLY A 41 -14.05 4.56 1.15
CA GLY A 41 -14.55 3.21 0.82
C GLY A 41 -14.25 2.14 1.89
N ILE A 42 -13.28 2.40 2.76
CA ILE A 42 -12.91 1.47 3.84
C ILE A 42 -13.51 1.85 5.20
N SER A 43 -14.12 3.04 5.32
CA SER A 43 -14.76 3.50 6.56
C SER A 43 -16.06 2.75 6.84
N GLU A 44 -16.39 2.64 8.14
CA GLU A 44 -17.68 2.11 8.57
C GLU A 44 -18.66 3.26 8.90
N PRO A 45 -19.98 3.01 8.87
CA PRO A 45 -20.98 4.06 9.13
C PRO A 45 -20.82 4.80 10.46
N TRP A 46 -20.18 4.17 11.45
CA TRP A 46 -19.95 4.73 12.79
C TRP A 46 -18.58 5.39 12.97
N ASP A 47 -17.73 5.40 11.94
CA ASP A 47 -16.43 6.05 11.98
C ASP A 47 -16.53 7.56 11.77
N LEU A 48 -15.50 8.29 12.18
CA LEU A 48 -15.23 9.66 11.74
C LEU A 48 -14.16 9.61 10.65
N ILE A 49 -14.33 10.38 9.59
CA ILE A 49 -13.33 10.45 8.51
C ILE A 49 -12.91 11.89 8.25
N GLN A 50 -11.59 12.11 8.20
CA GLN A 50 -11.00 13.38 7.81
C GLN A 50 -10.67 13.36 6.32
N LEU A 51 -11.18 14.31 5.58
CA LEU A 51 -10.95 14.45 4.14
C LEU A 51 -10.40 15.85 3.83
N ASN A 52 -9.56 15.93 2.80
CA ASN A 52 -9.10 17.23 2.30
C ASN A 52 -10.32 18.07 1.85
N PRO A 53 -10.42 19.35 2.25
CA PRO A 53 -11.56 20.22 1.91
C PRO A 53 -11.83 20.34 0.41
N GLN A 54 -10.80 20.19 -0.44
CA GLN A 54 -10.95 20.23 -1.90
C GLN A 54 -11.80 19.06 -2.45
N LEU A 55 -12.05 18.03 -1.64
CA LEU A 55 -12.87 16.88 -2.03
C LEU A 55 -14.37 17.10 -1.77
N GLU A 56 -14.73 18.11 -1.00
CA GLU A 56 -16.13 18.41 -0.64
C GLU A 56 -17.05 18.53 -1.87
N PRO A 57 -16.66 19.22 -2.98
CA PRO A 57 -17.50 19.28 -4.18
C PRO A 57 -17.76 17.94 -4.87
N LEU A 58 -16.97 16.89 -4.57
CA LEU A 58 -17.13 15.56 -5.14
C LEU A 58 -17.98 14.63 -4.26
N TRP A 59 -18.36 15.06 -3.07
CA TRP A 59 -19.03 14.25 -2.04
C TRP A 59 -20.32 13.59 -2.53
N ASP A 60 -21.20 14.34 -3.13
CA ASP A 60 -22.51 13.83 -3.57
C ASP A 60 -22.32 12.76 -4.65
N ALA A 61 -21.39 12.96 -5.57
CA ALA A 61 -21.12 12.02 -6.65
C ALA A 61 -20.55 10.70 -6.13
N ILE A 62 -19.55 10.75 -5.23
CA ILE A 62 -18.97 9.53 -4.67
C ILE A 62 -19.92 8.79 -3.73
N SER A 63 -20.66 9.51 -2.89
CA SER A 63 -21.65 8.91 -1.99
C SER A 63 -22.79 8.24 -2.76
N ALA A 64 -23.24 8.84 -3.87
CA ALA A 64 -24.22 8.25 -4.75
C ALA A 64 -23.68 6.98 -5.44
N HIS A 65 -22.41 7.00 -5.91
CA HIS A 65 -21.74 5.82 -6.47
C HIS A 65 -21.70 4.68 -5.45
N TYR A 66 -21.18 4.93 -4.24
CA TYR A 66 -21.07 3.89 -3.21
C TYR A 66 -22.43 3.33 -2.78
N ARG A 67 -23.46 4.18 -2.72
CA ARG A 67 -24.82 3.73 -2.42
C ARG A 67 -25.37 2.79 -3.51
N ARG A 68 -25.16 3.10 -4.81
CA ARG A 68 -25.63 2.25 -5.91
C ARG A 68 -24.98 0.88 -5.91
N ILE A 69 -23.68 0.82 -5.60
CA ILE A 69 -22.94 -0.44 -5.55
C ILE A 69 -23.07 -1.19 -4.21
N GLY A 70 -23.85 -0.67 -3.25
CA GLY A 70 -24.05 -1.30 -1.95
C GLY A 70 -22.86 -1.18 -0.99
N LEU A 71 -21.88 -0.28 -1.25
CA LEU A 71 -20.74 -0.07 -0.37
C LEU A 71 -21.11 0.93 0.75
N THR A 72 -21.17 0.43 1.98
CA THR A 72 -21.38 1.27 3.16
C THR A 72 -20.15 2.11 3.48
N HIS A 73 -20.35 3.32 3.99
CA HIS A 73 -19.26 4.22 4.38
C HIS A 73 -19.72 5.19 5.47
N SER A 74 -18.78 5.90 6.10
CA SER A 74 -19.11 6.96 7.05
C SER A 74 -19.73 8.17 6.34
N SER A 75 -20.75 8.75 6.96
CA SER A 75 -21.27 10.08 6.61
C SER A 75 -20.76 11.18 7.55
N SER A 76 -20.01 10.82 8.60
CA SER A 76 -19.46 11.76 9.60
C SER A 76 -18.11 12.27 9.12
N VAL A 77 -18.11 13.27 8.24
CA VAL A 77 -16.92 13.83 7.60
C VAL A 77 -16.45 15.09 8.34
N ILE A 78 -15.15 15.15 8.57
CA ILE A 78 -14.43 16.34 9.02
C ILE A 78 -13.62 16.82 7.79
N TRP A 79 -13.98 17.98 7.25
CA TRP A 79 -13.30 18.60 6.09
C TRP A 79 -12.05 19.34 6.52
N ASP A 80 -11.15 18.61 7.18
CA ASP A 80 -9.88 19.08 7.71
C ASP A 80 -8.95 17.90 7.93
N LEU A 81 -7.67 18.07 7.70
CA LEU A 81 -6.64 17.07 7.88
C LEU A 81 -5.75 17.27 9.11
N ASP A 82 -6.15 18.23 10.00
CA ASP A 82 -5.42 18.46 11.27
C ASP A 82 -5.40 17.18 12.12
N ARG A 83 -4.19 16.68 12.37
CA ARG A 83 -3.98 15.47 13.20
C ARG A 83 -4.42 15.63 14.63
N GLY A 84 -4.57 16.88 15.13
CA GLY A 84 -5.13 17.15 16.45
C GLY A 84 -6.50 16.51 16.68
N HIS A 85 -7.26 16.25 15.62
CA HIS A 85 -8.54 15.53 15.72
C HIS A 85 -8.36 14.09 16.23
N LEU A 86 -7.25 13.41 15.91
CA LEU A 86 -6.98 12.04 16.36
C LEU A 86 -7.00 11.90 17.89
N GLY A 87 -6.57 12.94 18.62
CA GLY A 87 -6.56 12.96 20.10
C GLY A 87 -7.80 13.58 20.74
N ARG A 88 -8.62 14.34 20.00
CA ARG A 88 -9.77 15.09 20.55
C ARG A 88 -11.05 14.25 20.66
N HIS A 89 -11.17 13.19 19.84
CA HIS A 89 -12.39 12.37 19.77
C HIS A 89 -12.28 11.15 20.67
N ILE A 90 -12.72 11.30 21.94
CA ILE A 90 -12.70 10.24 22.94
C ILE A 90 -13.57 9.06 22.47
N GLY A 91 -13.06 7.84 22.60
CA GLY A 91 -13.76 6.62 22.21
C GLY A 91 -13.54 6.18 20.75
N TYR A 92 -12.80 6.96 19.98
CA TYR A 92 -12.33 6.57 18.65
C TYR A 92 -10.86 6.15 18.71
N LYS A 93 -10.49 5.14 17.92
CA LYS A 93 -9.10 4.74 17.70
C LYS A 93 -8.57 5.38 16.41
N PRO A 94 -7.30 5.75 16.34
CA PRO A 94 -6.74 6.30 15.12
C PRO A 94 -6.60 5.20 14.05
N SER A 95 -7.07 5.52 12.85
CA SER A 95 -6.70 4.81 11.62
C SER A 95 -5.95 5.80 10.75
N VAL A 96 -4.67 5.54 10.52
CA VAL A 96 -3.77 6.45 9.80
C VAL A 96 -3.05 5.71 8.69
N PHE A 97 -2.69 6.43 7.62
CA PHE A 97 -1.96 5.82 6.51
C PHE A 97 -0.59 5.29 6.95
N PHE A 98 0.15 6.12 7.69
CA PHE A 98 1.46 5.84 8.25
C PHE A 98 1.50 6.38 9.68
N PHE A 99 2.02 5.60 10.63
CA PHE A 99 2.17 6.06 12.01
C PHE A 99 3.58 6.59 12.23
N GLY A 100 3.73 7.89 12.03
CA GLY A 100 4.99 8.62 12.18
C GLY A 100 5.05 9.46 13.46
N MET A 101 5.99 10.39 13.48
CA MET A 101 6.20 11.29 14.64
C MET A 101 5.01 12.22 14.88
N ASP A 102 4.30 12.64 13.83
CA ASP A 102 3.19 13.58 13.98
C ASP A 102 1.97 12.88 14.59
N GLU A 103 1.69 11.64 14.20
CA GLU A 103 0.68 10.80 14.81
C GLU A 103 1.04 10.44 16.25
N TYR A 104 2.31 10.14 16.51
CA TYR A 104 2.82 9.85 17.86
C TYR A 104 2.66 11.04 18.81
N ARG A 105 2.95 12.27 18.37
CA ARG A 105 2.81 13.48 19.21
C ARG A 105 1.37 13.67 19.71
N VAL A 106 0.39 13.19 18.94
CA VAL A 106 -1.03 13.31 19.30
C VAL A 106 -1.55 12.09 20.04
N TRP A 107 -1.14 10.87 19.63
CA TRP A 107 -1.69 9.63 20.14
C TRP A 107 -0.84 8.96 21.23
N GLY A 108 0.49 9.09 21.17
CA GLY A 108 1.40 8.66 22.25
C GLY A 108 1.75 7.16 22.26
N ASP A 109 1.43 6.37 21.24
CA ASP A 109 1.82 4.94 21.20
C ASP A 109 3.28 4.77 20.76
N HIS A 110 4.19 4.74 21.76
CA HIS A 110 5.62 4.61 21.53
C HIS A 110 6.01 3.27 20.89
N LYS A 111 5.36 2.17 21.29
CA LYS A 111 5.67 0.84 20.75
C LYS A 111 5.34 0.76 19.27
N TRP A 112 4.21 1.30 18.87
CA TRP A 112 3.83 1.35 17.46
C TRP A 112 4.83 2.20 16.65
N LEU A 113 5.18 3.38 17.13
CA LEU A 113 6.17 4.24 16.48
C LEU A 113 7.51 3.53 16.28
N GLU A 114 8.05 2.91 17.34
CA GLU A 114 9.34 2.21 17.28
C GLU A 114 9.30 1.02 16.31
N ALA A 115 8.23 0.23 16.31
CA ALA A 115 8.06 -0.89 15.38
C ALA A 115 8.05 -0.40 13.92
N VAL A 116 7.29 0.67 13.63
CA VAL A 116 7.23 1.27 12.30
C VAL A 116 8.58 1.83 11.88
N ARG A 117 9.22 2.63 12.72
CA ARG A 117 10.52 3.25 12.41
C ARG A 117 11.61 2.20 12.15
N TYR A 118 11.62 1.15 12.96
CA TYR A 118 12.61 0.09 12.81
C TYR A 118 12.48 -0.60 11.45
N VAL A 119 11.28 -1.12 11.13
CA VAL A 119 11.07 -1.95 9.94
C VAL A 119 10.94 -1.13 8.64
N ASN A 120 10.65 0.17 8.73
CA ASN A 120 10.64 1.06 7.57
C ASN A 120 12.06 1.31 7.00
N SER A 121 13.11 1.01 7.78
CA SER A 121 14.49 0.96 7.28
C SER A 121 14.73 -0.36 6.55
N LYS A 122 15.08 -0.29 5.26
CA LYS A 122 15.41 -1.48 4.46
C LYS A 122 16.58 -2.26 5.04
N ASN A 123 17.58 -1.57 5.61
CA ASN A 123 18.72 -2.22 6.27
C ASN A 123 18.27 -3.05 7.48
N ASN A 124 17.43 -2.47 8.33
CA ASN A 124 16.90 -3.18 9.51
C ASN A 124 15.99 -4.34 9.09
N PHE A 125 15.19 -4.13 8.01
CA PHE A 125 14.35 -5.18 7.45
C PHE A 125 15.18 -6.38 6.98
N MET A 126 16.27 -6.17 6.24
CA MET A 126 17.16 -7.25 5.80
C MET A 126 17.76 -7.99 7.01
N SER A 127 18.27 -7.25 8.00
CA SER A 127 18.86 -7.84 9.21
C SER A 127 17.89 -8.74 9.96
N ILE A 128 16.65 -8.28 10.17
CA ILE A 128 15.67 -9.09 10.92
C ILE A 128 15.12 -10.26 10.08
N ALA A 129 15.02 -10.09 8.75
CA ALA A 129 14.61 -11.17 7.87
C ALA A 129 15.64 -12.32 7.90
N GLU A 130 16.93 -12.02 7.83
CA GLU A 130 18.01 -13.00 7.96
C GLU A 130 17.99 -13.67 9.35
N GLU A 131 17.85 -12.90 10.44
CA GLU A 131 17.76 -13.42 11.81
C GLU A 131 16.61 -14.44 11.97
N LEU A 132 15.47 -14.17 11.32
CA LEU A 132 14.28 -15.01 11.37
C LEU A 132 14.28 -16.14 10.32
N GLY A 133 15.33 -16.25 9.50
CA GLY A 133 15.44 -17.25 8.45
C GLY A 133 14.47 -17.03 7.27
N VAL A 134 14.04 -15.79 7.06
CA VAL A 134 13.24 -15.40 5.89
C VAL A 134 14.16 -15.13 4.71
N ASP A 135 13.84 -15.72 3.57
CA ASP A 135 14.63 -15.53 2.35
C ASP A 135 14.57 -14.06 1.88
N VAL A 136 15.73 -13.48 1.63
CA VAL A 136 15.91 -12.13 1.07
C VAL A 136 16.96 -12.16 -0.03
N PRO A 137 16.96 -11.21 -0.97
CA PRO A 137 18.05 -11.09 -1.95
C PRO A 137 19.38 -10.81 -1.26
N LEU A 138 20.49 -11.27 -1.87
CA LEU A 138 21.81 -10.97 -1.34
C LEU A 138 21.99 -9.45 -1.21
N THR A 139 22.17 -8.99 0.03
CA THR A 139 22.19 -7.57 0.37
C THR A 139 23.35 -7.25 1.28
N ARG A 140 24.01 -6.14 1.00
CA ARG A 140 25.04 -5.55 1.88
C ARG A 140 24.51 -4.21 2.38
N CYS A 141 24.43 -4.04 3.70
CA CYS A 141 23.91 -2.85 4.35
C CYS A 141 25.05 -1.99 4.90
N PHE A 142 24.96 -0.68 4.70
CA PHE A 142 25.94 0.32 5.15
C PHE A 142 25.22 1.40 5.95
N ASN A 143 25.85 1.88 7.03
CA ASN A 143 25.30 2.98 7.84
C ASN A 143 25.49 4.34 7.18
N SER A 144 26.39 4.42 6.21
CA SER A 144 26.61 5.60 5.39
C SER A 144 27.18 5.22 4.03
N VAL A 145 26.96 6.05 3.02
CA VAL A 145 27.56 5.87 1.68
C VAL A 145 29.09 5.84 1.77
N ARG A 146 29.69 6.57 2.71
CA ARG A 146 31.15 6.62 2.93
C ARG A 146 31.78 5.28 3.32
N GLU A 147 30.99 4.36 3.87
CA GLU A 147 31.47 3.04 4.26
C GLU A 147 31.73 2.12 3.07
N ILE A 148 31.23 2.47 1.88
CA ILE A 148 31.41 1.66 0.68
C ILE A 148 32.85 1.82 0.17
N SER A 149 33.67 0.82 0.38
CA SER A 149 35.07 0.82 -0.06
C SER A 149 35.22 0.55 -1.58
N ILE A 150 36.36 0.90 -2.14
CA ILE A 150 36.64 0.63 -3.57
C ILE A 150 36.69 -0.88 -3.82
N GLU A 151 37.24 -1.64 -2.86
CA GLU A 151 37.31 -3.10 -2.92
C GLU A 151 35.90 -3.73 -2.98
N GLU A 152 34.96 -3.18 -2.24
CA GLU A 152 33.55 -3.62 -2.30
C GLU A 152 32.92 -3.32 -3.66
N ILE A 153 33.19 -2.11 -4.21
CA ILE A 153 32.68 -1.73 -5.54
C ILE A 153 33.25 -2.64 -6.63
N ASP A 154 34.54 -2.97 -6.55
CA ASP A 154 35.20 -3.83 -7.53
C ASP A 154 34.78 -5.30 -7.42
N ALA A 155 34.21 -5.72 -6.27
CA ALA A 155 33.68 -7.05 -6.03
C ALA A 155 32.18 -7.20 -6.35
N LEU A 156 31.50 -6.12 -6.80
CA LEU A 156 30.06 -6.19 -7.11
C LEU A 156 29.79 -6.99 -8.38
N VAL A 157 28.72 -7.75 -8.33
CA VAL A 157 28.12 -8.38 -9.52
C VAL A 157 27.06 -7.42 -10.06
N TYR A 158 27.19 -7.08 -11.34
CA TYR A 158 26.25 -6.18 -12.03
C TYR A 158 25.30 -6.98 -12.94
N PRO A 159 24.06 -6.53 -13.15
CA PRO A 159 23.47 -5.35 -12.53
C PRO A 159 23.13 -5.55 -11.05
N CYS A 160 23.18 -4.45 -10.28
CA CYS A 160 22.78 -4.43 -8.87
C CYS A 160 22.00 -3.15 -8.55
N TYR A 161 21.39 -3.11 -7.38
CA TYR A 161 20.67 -1.93 -6.89
C TYR A 161 21.44 -1.26 -5.76
N LEU A 162 21.58 0.06 -5.85
CA LEU A 162 21.93 0.93 -4.72
C LEU A 162 20.66 1.62 -4.23
N LYS A 163 20.30 1.44 -2.95
CA LYS A 163 19.05 1.93 -2.39
C LYS A 163 19.30 2.67 -1.08
N ALA A 164 18.65 3.82 -0.87
CA ALA A 164 18.60 4.42 0.46
C ALA A 164 17.88 3.48 1.43
N ALA A 165 18.39 3.38 2.68
CA ALA A 165 17.77 2.53 3.70
C ALA A 165 16.32 2.97 4.00
N VAL A 166 16.04 4.27 3.94
CA VAL A 166 14.69 4.81 4.02
C VAL A 166 14.41 5.59 2.75
N SER A 167 13.38 5.20 2.02
CA SER A 167 13.00 5.84 0.76
C SER A 167 11.48 5.90 0.62
N VAL A 168 11.00 6.84 -0.21
CA VAL A 168 9.58 7.04 -0.47
C VAL A 168 9.37 7.06 -1.99
N ALA A 169 8.38 6.32 -2.46
CA ALA A 169 7.96 6.30 -3.86
C ALA A 169 9.10 6.02 -4.88
N GLY A 170 10.08 5.19 -4.49
CA GLY A 170 11.21 4.83 -5.36
C GLY A 170 12.33 5.88 -5.45
N VAL A 171 12.21 7.01 -4.76
CA VAL A 171 13.29 8.01 -4.70
C VAL A 171 14.47 7.42 -3.92
N GLY A 172 15.70 7.57 -4.47
CA GLY A 172 16.89 6.99 -3.87
C GLY A 172 17.05 5.49 -4.13
N ILE A 173 16.45 4.96 -5.21
CA ILE A 173 16.67 3.60 -5.72
C ILE A 173 17.27 3.70 -7.11
N TYR A 174 18.47 3.15 -7.30
CA TYR A 174 19.19 3.19 -8.57
C TYR A 174 19.56 1.77 -9.00
N ARG A 175 19.16 1.41 -10.22
CA ARG A 175 19.65 0.20 -10.88
C ARG A 175 20.97 0.52 -11.57
N CYS A 176 22.02 -0.16 -11.19
CA CYS A 176 23.39 0.07 -11.66
C CYS A 176 23.77 -1.07 -12.61
N GLU A 177 23.87 -0.78 -13.89
CA GLU A 177 24.24 -1.76 -14.93
C GLU A 177 25.72 -2.12 -14.89
N ASP A 178 26.56 -1.22 -14.40
CA ASP A 178 28.00 -1.34 -14.34
C ASP A 178 28.60 -0.46 -13.23
N ARG A 179 29.91 -0.57 -13.06
CA ARG A 179 30.69 0.21 -12.07
C ARG A 179 30.52 1.72 -12.25
N LYS A 180 30.43 2.19 -13.50
CA LYS A 180 30.30 3.64 -13.78
C LYS A 180 28.94 4.15 -13.31
N ALA A 181 27.87 3.43 -13.66
CA ALA A 181 26.51 3.75 -13.19
C ALA A 181 26.42 3.72 -11.66
N PHE A 182 27.09 2.75 -11.02
CA PHE A 182 27.13 2.65 -9.57
C PHE A 182 27.80 3.88 -8.93
N LEU A 183 28.96 4.31 -9.42
CA LEU A 183 29.65 5.49 -8.91
C LEU A 183 28.85 6.78 -9.13
N GLN A 184 28.10 6.87 -10.23
CA GLN A 184 27.18 7.99 -10.46
C GLN A 184 26.02 7.98 -9.46
N ALA A 185 25.47 6.81 -9.14
CA ALA A 185 24.42 6.67 -8.13
C ALA A 185 24.92 7.04 -6.73
N VAL A 186 26.13 6.58 -6.34
CA VAL A 186 26.78 6.96 -5.08
C VAL A 186 26.92 8.47 -4.96
N ALA A 187 27.36 9.14 -6.02
CA ALA A 187 27.52 10.61 -6.04
C ALA A 187 26.18 11.37 -5.91
N GLY A 188 25.05 10.72 -6.09
CA GLY A 188 23.71 11.28 -5.91
C GLY A 188 23.19 11.25 -4.45
N PHE A 189 23.93 10.64 -3.54
CA PHE A 189 23.59 10.61 -2.12
C PHE A 189 24.46 11.56 -1.30
N ASP A 190 23.89 12.11 -0.24
CA ASP A 190 24.70 12.74 0.81
C ASP A 190 25.51 11.68 1.54
N ASP A 191 26.71 12.04 1.95
CA ASP A 191 27.71 11.15 2.49
C ASP A 191 27.25 10.29 3.70
N ASP A 192 26.37 10.83 4.55
CA ASP A 192 25.91 10.19 5.79
C ASP A 192 24.62 9.38 5.61
N VAL A 193 24.11 9.25 4.38
CA VAL A 193 22.87 8.50 4.10
C VAL A 193 23.13 7.00 4.26
N PRO A 194 22.37 6.28 5.11
CA PRO A 194 22.42 4.82 5.15
C PRO A 194 21.88 4.23 3.86
N VAL A 195 22.59 3.25 3.31
CA VAL A 195 22.24 2.62 2.03
C VAL A 195 22.39 1.11 2.08
N GLN A 196 21.80 0.44 1.09
CA GLN A 196 22.08 -0.98 0.83
C GLN A 196 22.44 -1.19 -0.63
N ILE A 197 23.34 -2.16 -0.86
CA ILE A 197 23.62 -2.72 -2.19
C ILE A 197 22.95 -4.09 -2.25
N GLN A 198 22.07 -4.28 -3.21
CA GLN A 198 21.28 -5.50 -3.34
C GLN A 198 21.45 -6.10 -4.74
N GLU A 199 21.58 -7.42 -4.83
CA GLU A 199 21.55 -8.12 -6.11
C GLU A 199 20.24 -7.85 -6.88
N GLU A 200 20.32 -7.88 -8.21
CA GLU A 200 19.10 -7.85 -9.01
C GLU A 200 18.39 -9.19 -8.93
N VAL A 201 17.12 -9.14 -8.56
CA VAL A 201 16.22 -10.28 -8.62
C VAL A 201 15.54 -10.28 -9.99
N ILE A 202 15.81 -11.32 -10.78
CA ILE A 202 15.19 -11.47 -12.10
C ILE A 202 13.86 -12.19 -11.94
N THR A 203 12.78 -11.45 -12.02
CA THR A 203 11.40 -11.96 -11.99
C THR A 203 10.42 -10.95 -12.56
N ASP A 204 9.33 -11.45 -13.13
CA ASP A 204 8.20 -10.65 -13.60
C ASP A 204 7.04 -10.66 -12.58
N THR A 205 7.20 -11.39 -11.47
CA THR A 205 6.12 -11.60 -10.50
C THR A 205 6.53 -11.09 -9.12
N PHE A 206 5.84 -10.05 -8.68
CA PHE A 206 5.95 -9.52 -7.32
C PHE A 206 4.59 -9.63 -6.62
N LEU A 207 4.64 -10.05 -5.37
CA LEU A 207 3.46 -10.18 -4.50
C LEU A 207 3.48 -9.07 -3.45
N ASN A 208 2.29 -8.65 -3.04
CA ASN A 208 2.10 -7.83 -1.85
C ASN A 208 1.29 -8.65 -0.84
N MET A 209 1.95 -9.07 0.24
CA MET A 209 1.39 -9.89 1.30
C MET A 209 0.92 -9.00 2.43
N GLN A 210 -0.39 -8.82 2.57
CA GLN A 210 -0.97 -7.88 3.53
C GLN A 210 -1.43 -8.56 4.80
N TYR A 211 -1.12 -7.93 5.92
CA TYR A 211 -1.54 -8.30 7.27
C TYR A 211 -2.30 -7.16 7.94
N GLN A 212 -3.16 -7.54 8.86
CA GLN A 212 -3.86 -6.61 9.75
C GLN A 212 -3.74 -7.07 11.19
N VAL A 213 -3.47 -6.14 12.10
CA VAL A 213 -3.56 -6.37 13.55
C VAL A 213 -4.95 -5.94 14.02
N VAL A 214 -5.71 -6.90 14.53
CA VAL A 214 -7.04 -6.68 15.12
C VAL A 214 -6.97 -7.05 16.62
N GLY A 215 -7.03 -6.04 17.49
CA GLY A 215 -6.70 -6.21 18.89
C GLY A 215 -5.25 -6.67 19.07
N ASN A 216 -5.04 -7.89 19.58
CA ASN A 216 -3.73 -8.54 19.70
C ASN A 216 -3.57 -9.76 18.77
N ARG A 217 -4.37 -9.84 17.73
CA ARG A 217 -4.33 -10.95 16.77
C ARG A 217 -3.83 -10.48 15.43
N LEU A 218 -2.96 -11.29 14.83
CA LEU A 218 -2.51 -11.11 13.46
C LEU A 218 -3.49 -11.80 12.50
N VAL A 219 -3.92 -11.08 11.47
CA VAL A 219 -4.81 -11.59 10.44
C VAL A 219 -4.09 -11.46 9.09
N ARG A 220 -4.00 -12.56 8.35
CA ARG A 220 -3.59 -12.56 6.94
C ARG A 220 -4.73 -11.94 6.12
N LEU A 221 -4.52 -10.74 5.57
CA LEU A 221 -5.59 -9.95 4.95
C LEU A 221 -5.78 -10.33 3.49
N ALA A 222 -4.73 -10.26 2.68
CA ALA A 222 -4.73 -10.65 1.27
C ALA A 222 -3.31 -10.86 0.75
N ALA A 223 -3.18 -11.79 -0.20
CA ALA A 223 -2.05 -11.88 -1.12
C ALA A 223 -2.50 -11.33 -2.47
N SER A 224 -1.84 -10.31 -2.98
CA SER A 224 -2.11 -9.74 -4.29
C SER A 224 -0.84 -9.73 -5.15
N GLU A 225 -1.02 -9.87 -6.45
CA GLU A 225 0.03 -9.74 -7.45
C GLU A 225 0.15 -8.26 -7.84
N GLN A 226 1.37 -7.73 -7.85
CA GLN A 226 1.62 -6.35 -8.24
C GLN A 226 1.57 -6.19 -9.75
N ILE A 227 0.93 -5.13 -10.23
CA ILE A 227 0.98 -4.69 -11.62
C ILE A 227 2.00 -3.56 -11.67
N LEU A 228 3.10 -3.79 -12.38
CA LEU A 228 4.23 -2.88 -12.48
C LEU A 228 4.40 -2.39 -13.92
N GLU A 229 4.85 -1.14 -14.06
CA GLU A 229 5.37 -0.59 -15.31
C GLU A 229 6.83 -0.17 -15.04
N GLY A 230 7.78 -0.97 -15.48
CA GLY A 230 9.16 -0.89 -14.99
C GLY A 230 9.17 -1.11 -13.46
N PHE A 231 9.63 -0.10 -12.70
CA PHE A 231 9.62 -0.14 -11.23
C PHE A 231 8.44 0.60 -10.61
N ALA A 232 7.58 1.21 -11.42
CA ALA A 232 6.46 1.99 -10.93
C ALA A 232 5.25 1.07 -10.67
N HIS A 233 4.74 1.11 -9.44
CA HIS A 233 3.51 0.41 -9.06
C HIS A 233 2.31 1.06 -9.76
N GLN A 234 1.59 0.30 -10.58
CA GLN A 234 0.40 0.72 -11.30
C GLN A 234 -0.88 0.12 -10.71
N GLY A 235 -0.76 -0.95 -9.94
CA GLY A 235 -1.92 -1.60 -9.35
C GLY A 235 -1.65 -2.96 -8.75
N ASN A 236 -2.73 -3.66 -8.41
CA ASN A 236 -2.68 -5.00 -7.84
C ASN A 236 -3.79 -5.86 -8.41
N ARG A 237 -3.61 -7.18 -8.33
CA ARG A 237 -4.59 -8.18 -8.76
C ARG A 237 -4.78 -9.26 -7.70
N VAL A 238 -6.02 -9.72 -7.55
CA VAL A 238 -6.41 -10.86 -6.71
C VAL A 238 -7.31 -11.79 -7.54
N PRO A 239 -7.12 -13.13 -7.44
CA PRO A 239 -6.13 -13.80 -6.65
C PRO A 239 -4.72 -13.65 -7.23
N ALA A 240 -3.70 -13.66 -6.38
CA ALA A 240 -2.32 -13.81 -6.80
C ALA A 240 -2.06 -15.26 -7.23
N CYS A 241 -1.03 -15.46 -8.08
CA CYS A 241 -0.60 -16.79 -8.50
C CYS A 241 -0.04 -17.63 -7.34
N HIS A 242 0.50 -16.97 -6.32
CA HIS A 242 1.02 -17.59 -5.09
C HIS A 242 0.57 -16.80 -3.85
N ALA A 243 0.53 -17.50 -2.70
CA ALA A 243 0.26 -16.89 -1.40
C ALA A 243 1.15 -17.52 -0.31
N PRO A 244 2.47 -17.26 -0.35
CA PRO A 244 3.47 -17.91 0.50
C PRO A 244 3.48 -17.30 1.92
N TRP A 245 2.39 -17.42 2.66
CA TRP A 245 2.25 -16.82 3.98
C TRP A 245 3.35 -17.27 4.95
N GLU A 246 3.67 -18.56 4.92
CA GLU A 246 4.68 -19.17 5.80
C GLU A 246 6.08 -18.58 5.60
N SER A 247 6.36 -18.04 4.41
CA SER A 247 7.65 -17.42 4.10
C SER A 247 7.86 -16.08 4.83
N VAL A 248 6.79 -15.39 5.23
CA VAL A 248 6.85 -14.04 5.86
C VAL A 248 6.12 -13.94 7.19
N ASP A 249 5.37 -14.96 7.59
CA ASP A 249 4.74 -15.01 8.93
C ASP A 249 5.71 -14.75 10.08
N PRO A 250 6.97 -15.26 10.09
CA PRO A 250 7.90 -14.95 11.15
C PRO A 250 8.12 -13.44 11.35
N LEU A 251 8.24 -12.69 10.25
CA LEU A 251 8.35 -11.23 10.28
C LEU A 251 7.08 -10.56 10.79
N ALA A 252 5.91 -11.06 10.36
CA ALA A 252 4.63 -10.51 10.78
C ALA A 252 4.36 -10.71 12.27
N TYR A 253 4.70 -11.88 12.83
CA TYR A 253 4.61 -12.14 14.26
C TYR A 253 5.62 -11.32 15.06
N TRP A 254 6.85 -11.18 14.56
CA TRP A 254 7.86 -10.33 15.18
C TRP A 254 7.39 -8.87 15.30
N LEU A 255 6.72 -8.33 14.26
CA LEU A 255 6.11 -7.00 14.28
C LEU A 255 4.96 -6.89 15.28
N LEU A 256 4.09 -7.90 15.33
CA LEU A 256 2.98 -7.95 16.29
C LEU A 256 3.50 -7.86 17.73
N GLU A 257 4.53 -8.65 18.08
CA GLU A 257 5.15 -8.65 19.42
C GLU A 257 5.77 -7.31 19.77
N ARG A 258 6.26 -6.56 18.79
CA ARG A 258 6.81 -5.20 18.98
C ARG A 258 5.76 -4.11 18.99
N GLY A 259 4.48 -4.46 18.83
CA GLY A 259 3.37 -3.54 19.01
C GLY A 259 2.95 -2.78 17.76
N ILE A 260 3.27 -3.28 16.56
CA ILE A 260 2.69 -2.72 15.32
C ILE A 260 1.16 -2.80 15.38
N ARG A 261 0.50 -1.85 14.78
CA ARG A 261 -0.96 -1.80 14.69
C ARG A 261 -1.43 -1.50 13.27
N GLY A 262 -2.72 -1.76 13.04
CA GLY A 262 -3.33 -1.49 11.74
C GLY A 262 -2.86 -2.46 10.64
N ILE A 263 -2.68 -1.93 9.44
CA ILE A 263 -2.29 -2.71 8.26
C ILE A 263 -0.82 -2.48 7.95
N PHE A 264 -0.16 -3.56 7.53
CA PHE A 264 1.18 -3.55 6.97
C PHE A 264 1.30 -4.64 5.90
N ALA A 265 2.34 -4.58 5.09
CA ALA A 265 2.55 -5.56 4.02
C ALA A 265 4.04 -5.82 3.76
N PHE A 266 4.31 -6.99 3.20
CA PHE A 266 5.62 -7.35 2.65
C PHE A 266 5.53 -7.47 1.13
N ASP A 267 6.51 -6.92 0.45
CA ASP A 267 6.68 -7.13 -0.98
C ASP A 267 7.64 -8.30 -1.20
N ILE A 268 7.20 -9.28 -2.00
CA ILE A 268 7.86 -10.56 -2.22
C ILE A 268 8.13 -10.75 -3.70
N ALA A 269 9.36 -11.07 -4.04
CA ALA A 269 9.71 -11.53 -5.39
C ALA A 269 9.48 -13.04 -5.50
N VAL A 270 8.84 -13.48 -6.57
CA VAL A 270 8.68 -14.91 -6.91
C VAL A 270 9.75 -15.28 -7.93
N ILE A 271 10.71 -16.10 -7.52
CA ILE A 271 11.84 -16.50 -8.35
C ILE A 271 11.63 -17.94 -8.79
N GLU A 272 11.37 -18.15 -10.07
CA GLU A 272 11.23 -19.49 -10.62
C GLU A 272 12.57 -20.24 -10.60
N THR A 273 12.57 -21.41 -9.97
CA THR A 273 13.73 -22.29 -9.91
C THR A 273 13.41 -23.70 -10.43
N ARG A 274 14.42 -24.51 -10.70
CA ARG A 274 14.22 -25.91 -11.14
C ARG A 274 13.49 -26.77 -10.09
N SER A 275 13.55 -26.39 -8.82
CA SER A 275 12.89 -27.09 -7.69
C SER A 275 11.53 -26.50 -7.30
N GLY A 276 11.05 -25.51 -8.03
CA GLY A 276 9.83 -24.76 -7.75
C GLY A 276 10.11 -23.30 -7.39
N PRO A 277 9.07 -22.51 -7.13
CA PRO A 277 9.22 -21.08 -6.83
C PRO A 277 9.91 -20.85 -5.48
N ARG A 278 10.86 -19.92 -5.46
CA ARG A 278 11.48 -19.34 -4.27
C ARG A 278 10.84 -17.98 -4.01
N PHE A 279 10.52 -17.69 -2.76
CA PHE A 279 9.87 -16.46 -2.35
C PHE A 279 10.84 -15.61 -1.53
N SER A 280 11.26 -14.48 -2.10
CA SER A 280 12.29 -13.64 -1.52
C SER A 280 11.70 -12.30 -1.08
N ALA A 281 11.79 -11.97 0.20
CA ALA A 281 11.22 -10.75 0.76
C ALA A 281 12.08 -9.54 0.40
N ILE A 282 11.46 -8.51 -0.18
CA ILE A 282 12.14 -7.31 -0.70
C ILE A 282 12.11 -6.15 0.30
N GLU A 283 10.92 -5.88 0.85
CA GLU A 283 10.73 -4.79 1.82
C GLU A 283 9.46 -4.99 2.64
N CYS A 284 9.40 -4.30 3.78
CA CYS A 284 8.18 -4.10 4.55
C CYS A 284 7.60 -2.72 4.29
N ASN A 285 6.31 -2.68 4.08
CA ASN A 285 5.49 -1.47 4.07
C ASN A 285 4.70 -1.41 5.39
N PRO A 286 5.22 -0.78 6.48
CA PRO A 286 4.57 -0.77 7.80
C PRO A 286 3.43 0.25 7.85
N ARG A 287 2.57 0.23 6.84
CA ARG A 287 1.50 1.19 6.59
C ARG A 287 0.48 0.64 5.61
N PHE A 288 -0.61 1.36 5.45
CA PHE A 288 -1.43 1.20 4.26
C PHE A 288 -0.61 1.43 2.99
N ASN A 289 -1.00 0.76 1.91
CA ASN A 289 -0.37 0.90 0.60
C ASN A 289 -1.43 0.93 -0.52
N GLY A 290 -1.01 0.92 -1.77
CA GLY A 290 -1.92 0.96 -2.92
C GLY A 290 -2.90 -0.20 -2.98
N ALA A 291 -2.48 -1.38 -2.52
CA ALA A 291 -3.31 -2.59 -2.49
C ALA A 291 -4.29 -2.63 -1.32
N SER A 292 -4.06 -1.91 -0.22
CA SER A 292 -4.87 -2.02 1.01
C SER A 292 -6.31 -1.56 0.80
N TYR A 293 -6.52 -0.46 0.08
CA TYR A 293 -7.86 0.10 -0.14
C TYR A 293 -8.73 -0.80 -1.03
N PRO A 294 -8.27 -1.22 -2.22
CA PRO A 294 -9.08 -2.12 -3.04
C PRO A 294 -9.30 -3.46 -2.33
N THR A 295 -8.34 -3.99 -1.58
CA THR A 295 -8.50 -5.21 -0.78
C THR A 295 -9.65 -5.07 0.23
N LEU A 296 -9.66 -4.00 1.02
CA LEU A 296 -10.69 -3.79 2.04
C LEU A 296 -12.07 -3.53 1.43
N ILE A 297 -12.13 -2.76 0.34
CA ILE A 297 -13.38 -2.54 -0.41
C ILE A 297 -13.90 -3.86 -0.97
N ALA A 298 -13.03 -4.67 -1.59
CA ALA A 298 -13.39 -5.99 -2.12
C ALA A 298 -13.90 -6.92 -1.00
N ASN A 299 -13.26 -6.92 0.17
CA ASN A 299 -13.70 -7.71 1.32
C ASN A 299 -15.08 -7.27 1.82
N LYS A 300 -15.35 -5.96 1.90
CA LYS A 300 -16.68 -5.41 2.28
C LYS A 300 -17.79 -5.82 1.31
N LEU A 301 -17.46 -5.93 0.03
CA LEU A 301 -18.43 -6.30 -1.03
C LEU A 301 -18.44 -7.79 -1.35
N GLY A 302 -17.59 -8.61 -0.70
CA GLY A 302 -17.49 -10.05 -0.97
C GLY A 302 -16.88 -10.39 -2.32
N ILE A 303 -16.08 -9.49 -2.91
CA ILE A 303 -15.45 -9.66 -4.22
C ILE A 303 -14.17 -10.48 -4.06
N SER A 304 -14.10 -11.63 -4.72
CA SER A 304 -12.96 -12.55 -4.65
C SER A 304 -11.99 -12.45 -5.82
N ARG A 305 -12.37 -11.78 -6.91
CA ARG A 305 -11.55 -11.61 -8.12
C ARG A 305 -11.63 -10.16 -8.58
N TRP A 306 -10.48 -9.49 -8.58
CA TRP A 306 -10.41 -8.10 -8.97
C TRP A 306 -8.99 -7.70 -9.41
N SER A 307 -8.91 -6.63 -10.17
CA SER A 307 -7.69 -5.84 -10.31
C SER A 307 -7.96 -4.38 -9.94
N ALA A 308 -7.00 -3.74 -9.28
CA ALA A 308 -7.03 -2.30 -9.06
C ALA A 308 -5.95 -1.65 -9.90
N VAL A 309 -6.31 -0.63 -10.66
CA VAL A 309 -5.41 0.01 -11.62
C VAL A 309 -5.52 1.52 -11.56
N THR A 310 -4.39 2.17 -11.83
CA THR A 310 -4.33 3.63 -12.00
C THR A 310 -4.66 3.97 -13.45
N MET A 311 -5.59 4.91 -13.65
CA MET A 311 -6.00 5.39 -14.97
C MET A 311 -5.87 6.90 -15.07
N ARG A 312 -5.52 7.41 -16.23
CA ARG A 312 -5.56 8.84 -16.55
C ARG A 312 -6.94 9.22 -17.05
N THR A 313 -7.35 10.45 -16.82
CA THR A 313 -8.63 10.97 -17.27
C THR A 313 -8.54 12.44 -17.65
N VAL A 314 -9.33 12.84 -18.65
CA VAL A 314 -9.53 14.27 -18.99
C VAL A 314 -10.54 14.94 -18.06
N HIS A 315 -11.34 14.15 -17.35
CA HIS A 315 -12.34 14.64 -16.41
C HIS A 315 -11.69 15.27 -15.17
N ARG A 316 -12.35 16.25 -14.60
CA ARG A 316 -11.97 16.94 -13.35
C ARG A 316 -13.06 16.89 -12.29
N HIS A 317 -14.13 16.16 -12.57
CA HIS A 317 -15.26 15.96 -11.65
C HIS A 317 -15.87 14.58 -11.87
N LEU A 318 -16.22 13.86 -10.79
CA LEU A 318 -16.75 12.49 -10.87
C LEU A 318 -18.08 12.41 -11.63
N GLY A 319 -18.94 13.42 -11.49
CA GLY A 319 -20.24 13.46 -12.15
C GLY A 319 -20.19 13.55 -13.68
N THR A 320 -19.01 13.76 -14.27
CA THR A 320 -18.82 13.77 -15.73
C THR A 320 -18.33 12.44 -16.29
N ILE A 321 -18.01 11.47 -15.42
CA ILE A 321 -17.58 10.13 -15.80
C ILE A 321 -18.83 9.25 -15.93
N ASP A 322 -19.08 8.75 -17.13
CA ASP A 322 -20.20 7.84 -17.36
C ASP A 322 -19.81 6.40 -17.02
N LEU A 323 -20.41 5.89 -15.93
CA LEU A 323 -20.26 4.50 -15.50
C LEU A 323 -21.48 3.63 -15.88
N THR A 324 -22.44 4.15 -16.67
CA THR A 324 -23.64 3.41 -17.05
C THR A 324 -23.27 2.09 -17.75
N GLY A 325 -23.82 0.99 -17.23
CA GLY A 325 -23.61 -0.36 -17.76
C GLY A 325 -22.26 -1.00 -17.44
N ILE A 326 -21.34 -0.26 -16.76
CA ILE A 326 -20.04 -0.80 -16.29
C ILE A 326 -19.81 -0.57 -14.79
N GLU A 327 -20.67 0.19 -14.11
CA GLU A 327 -20.61 0.33 -12.65
C GLU A 327 -20.81 -1.04 -11.99
N TYR A 328 -20.14 -1.27 -10.86
CA TYR A 328 -20.25 -2.54 -10.14
C TYR A 328 -21.71 -2.87 -9.79
N ASP A 329 -22.13 -4.07 -10.16
CA ASP A 329 -23.45 -4.62 -9.84
C ASP A 329 -23.31 -5.71 -8.76
N PRO A 330 -23.88 -5.52 -7.56
CA PRO A 330 -23.86 -6.54 -6.51
C PRO A 330 -24.52 -7.87 -6.89
N GLN A 331 -25.40 -7.90 -7.89
CA GLN A 331 -26.07 -9.12 -8.33
C GLN A 331 -25.15 -10.00 -9.16
N THR A 332 -24.35 -9.40 -10.04
CA THR A 332 -23.38 -10.12 -10.87
C THR A 332 -22.01 -10.28 -10.20
N GLY A 333 -21.68 -9.37 -9.28
CA GLY A 333 -20.36 -9.30 -8.66
C GLY A 333 -19.29 -8.73 -9.60
N GLU A 334 -19.70 -8.04 -10.68
CA GLU A 334 -18.82 -7.54 -11.72
C GLU A 334 -19.00 -6.02 -11.90
N GLY A 335 -17.95 -5.34 -12.39
CA GLY A 335 -18.00 -3.92 -12.74
C GLY A 335 -16.91 -3.07 -12.09
N VAL A 336 -17.06 -1.75 -12.24
CA VAL A 336 -16.11 -0.71 -11.86
C VAL A 336 -16.46 -0.09 -10.52
N ILE A 337 -15.48 0.03 -9.63
CA ILE A 337 -15.59 0.73 -8.34
C ILE A 337 -14.53 1.81 -8.27
N LEU A 338 -14.91 3.03 -7.92
CA LEU A 338 -13.97 4.13 -7.70
C LEU A 338 -13.28 3.98 -6.35
N VAL A 339 -11.94 3.88 -6.34
CA VAL A 339 -11.13 3.70 -5.13
C VAL A 339 -10.45 5.01 -4.71
N ASN A 340 -9.47 5.49 -5.52
CA ASN A 340 -8.88 6.81 -5.27
C ASN A 340 -9.54 7.84 -6.19
N TRP A 341 -10.73 8.24 -5.79
CA TRP A 341 -11.62 9.10 -6.56
C TRP A 341 -11.24 10.59 -6.50
N GLY A 342 -10.63 11.02 -5.39
CA GLY A 342 -10.27 12.43 -5.20
C GLY A 342 -9.25 12.95 -6.22
N THR A 343 -8.39 12.08 -6.71
CA THR A 343 -7.36 12.44 -7.70
C THR A 343 -7.93 12.74 -9.10
N VAL A 344 -9.25 12.60 -9.31
CA VAL A 344 -9.91 13.08 -10.55
C VAL A 344 -9.62 14.56 -10.78
N LEU A 345 -9.50 15.37 -9.73
CA LEU A 345 -9.19 16.80 -9.80
C LEU A 345 -7.87 17.11 -10.53
N VAL A 346 -6.95 16.14 -10.55
CA VAL A 346 -5.66 16.24 -11.26
C VAL A 346 -5.56 15.29 -12.47
N GLY A 347 -6.69 14.73 -12.90
CA GLY A 347 -6.75 13.88 -14.10
C GLY A 347 -6.23 12.47 -13.89
N LYS A 348 -6.42 11.91 -12.70
CA LYS A 348 -6.00 10.56 -12.32
C LYS A 348 -7.08 9.88 -11.48
N LEU A 349 -7.26 8.59 -11.66
CA LEU A 349 -8.15 7.74 -10.86
C LEU A 349 -7.45 6.45 -10.49
N VAL A 350 -7.81 5.84 -9.36
CA VAL A 350 -7.59 4.42 -9.11
C VAL A 350 -8.97 3.78 -9.02
N VAL A 351 -9.16 2.74 -9.82
CA VAL A 351 -10.40 1.98 -9.87
C VAL A 351 -10.15 0.52 -9.53
N LEU A 352 -11.15 -0.15 -9.00
CA LEU A 352 -11.20 -1.59 -8.85
C LEU A 352 -12.13 -2.13 -9.95
N LEU A 353 -11.65 -3.12 -10.70
CA LEU A 353 -12.35 -3.84 -11.73
C LEU A 353 -12.68 -5.23 -11.19
N ALA A 354 -13.95 -5.49 -10.90
CA ALA A 354 -14.42 -6.75 -10.32
C ALA A 354 -14.88 -7.71 -11.42
N GLY A 355 -14.63 -9.02 -11.23
CA GLY A 355 -15.06 -10.08 -12.15
C GLY A 355 -13.92 -11.03 -12.54
N SER A 356 -14.17 -11.88 -13.55
CA SER A 356 -13.14 -12.73 -14.15
C SER A 356 -12.05 -11.90 -14.85
N ARG A 357 -10.95 -12.51 -15.24
CA ARG A 357 -9.85 -11.81 -15.92
C ARG A 357 -10.36 -11.16 -17.22
N GLU A 358 -11.14 -11.90 -17.99
CA GLU A 358 -11.72 -11.45 -19.26
C GLU A 358 -12.65 -10.25 -19.04
N VAL A 359 -13.47 -10.29 -17.98
CA VAL A 359 -14.34 -9.17 -17.57
C VAL A 359 -13.52 -7.95 -17.16
N GLN A 360 -12.49 -8.12 -16.35
CA GLN A 360 -11.59 -7.03 -15.93
C GLN A 360 -10.94 -6.36 -17.15
N ASP A 361 -10.45 -7.14 -18.12
CA ASP A 361 -9.79 -6.63 -19.32
C ASP A 361 -10.81 -5.86 -20.20
N ALA A 362 -12.03 -6.37 -20.36
CA ALA A 362 -13.10 -5.68 -21.07
C ALA A 362 -13.53 -4.38 -20.38
N LEU A 363 -13.69 -4.40 -19.06
CA LEU A 363 -14.02 -3.21 -18.26
C LEU A 363 -12.91 -2.15 -18.34
N PHE A 364 -11.64 -2.57 -18.35
CA PHE A 364 -10.52 -1.64 -18.50
C PHE A 364 -10.57 -0.89 -19.84
N VAL A 365 -10.79 -1.61 -20.94
CA VAL A 365 -10.88 -1.02 -22.29
C VAL A 365 -12.07 -0.08 -22.39
N GLU A 366 -13.23 -0.52 -21.92
CA GLU A 366 -14.46 0.27 -21.97
C GLU A 366 -14.34 1.54 -21.12
N LEU A 367 -13.86 1.42 -19.88
CA LEU A 367 -13.64 2.58 -19.01
C LEU A 367 -12.62 3.55 -19.60
N ALA A 368 -11.51 3.04 -20.16
CA ALA A 368 -10.48 3.89 -20.79
C ALA A 368 -11.04 4.74 -21.94
N SER A 369 -12.04 4.24 -22.67
CA SER A 369 -12.69 4.99 -23.74
C SER A 369 -13.60 6.13 -23.24
N ARG A 370 -13.96 6.09 -21.94
CA ARG A 370 -14.86 7.07 -21.29
C ARG A 370 -14.10 8.10 -20.42
N LEU A 371 -12.81 7.88 -20.17
CA LEU A 371 -11.97 8.73 -19.32
C LEU A 371 -11.17 9.76 -20.12
#